data_9d1a6ac0c6593afa2ee48bfc9c8f4056
#
_entry.id   9d1a6ac0c6593afa2ee48bfc9c8f4056
#
_cell.length_a   1.000
_cell.length_b   1.000
_cell.length_c   1.000
_cell.angle_alpha   90.00
_cell.angle_beta   90.00
_cell.angle_gamma   90.00
#
_symmetry.space_group_name_H-M   'P 1'
#
loop_
_entity.id
_entity.type
_entity.pdbx_description
1 polymer ?
#
loop_
_entity_poly.entity_id
_entity_poly.type
_entity_poly.pdbx_seq_one_letter_code
_entity_poly.pdbx_strand_id
1 'polypeptide(L)' 'MPRQKRADFFEEVERIEQVLTQLLDAERDAFRRMMDAPSGPAKSAALSSYRRTAGAQKKAVDRRQKFLEKNRP' A
#
# COMPACT_ATOMS: atom_id res chain seq x y z
N MET A 1 -25.46 -11.31 -16.34
CA MET A 1 -24.17 -11.32 -15.63
C MET A 1 -24.37 -11.65 -14.18
N PRO A 2 -23.70 -12.66 -13.68
CA PRO A 2 -23.78 -12.92 -12.25
C PRO A 2 -23.16 -11.77 -11.49
N ARG A 3 -23.88 -11.24 -10.56
CA ARG A 3 -23.35 -10.22 -9.67
C ARG A 3 -22.33 -10.88 -8.76
N GLN A 4 -21.25 -10.16 -8.46
CA GLN A 4 -20.32 -10.60 -7.46
C GLN A 4 -21.07 -10.86 -6.16
N LYS A 5 -20.91 -12.04 -5.60
CA LYS A 5 -21.59 -12.39 -4.35
C LYS A 5 -21.05 -11.50 -3.23
N ARG A 6 -21.89 -11.19 -2.27
CA ARG A 6 -21.52 -10.36 -1.13
C ARG A 6 -20.26 -10.88 -0.42
N ALA A 7 -20.17 -12.20 -0.27
CA ALA A 7 -19.01 -12.83 0.34
C ALA A 7 -17.74 -12.56 -0.47
N ASP A 8 -17.83 -12.66 -1.79
CA ASP A 8 -16.66 -12.40 -2.67
C ASP A 8 -16.23 -10.93 -2.60
N PHE A 9 -17.18 -10.02 -2.50
CA PHE A 9 -16.89 -8.60 -2.37
C PHE A 9 -16.15 -8.33 -1.06
N PHE A 10 -16.63 -8.87 0.05
CA PHE A 10 -16.00 -8.68 1.36
C PHE A 10 -14.61 -9.32 1.41
N GLU A 11 -14.45 -10.49 0.82
CA GLU A 11 -13.13 -11.14 0.74
C GLU A 11 -12.13 -10.28 -0.04
N GLU A 12 -12.57 -9.70 -1.14
CA GLU A 12 -11.71 -8.84 -1.96
C GLU A 12 -11.33 -7.58 -1.21
N VAL A 13 -12.28 -6.95 -0.54
CA VAL A 13 -12.02 -5.77 0.29
C VAL A 13 -11.01 -6.12 1.39
N GLU A 14 -11.18 -7.26 2.02
CA GLU A 14 -10.28 -7.71 3.08
C GLU A 14 -8.85 -7.90 2.56
N ARG A 15 -8.70 -8.51 1.38
CA ARG A 15 -7.40 -8.66 0.74
C ARG A 15 -6.74 -7.31 0.47
N ILE A 16 -7.50 -6.38 -0.06
CA ILE A 16 -7.01 -5.03 -0.35
C ILE A 16 -6.57 -4.34 0.94
N GLU A 17 -7.35 -4.47 2.00
CA GLU A 17 -7.02 -3.89 3.30
C GLU A 17 -5.74 -4.51 3.89
N GLN A 18 -5.56 -5.82 3.73
CA GLN A 18 -4.34 -6.50 4.19
C GLN A 18 -3.11 -5.98 3.44
N VAL A 19 -3.21 -5.82 2.13
CA VAL A 19 -2.12 -5.26 1.33
C VAL A 19 -1.79 -3.85 1.79
N LEU A 20 -2.80 -3.02 2.03
CA LEU A 20 -2.61 -1.65 2.50
C LEU A 20 -1.93 -1.63 3.87
N THR A 21 -2.32 -2.51 4.78
CA THR A 21 -1.71 -2.62 6.09
C THR A 21 -0.23 -2.99 5.98
N GLN A 22 0.08 -3.97 5.13
CA GLN A 22 1.46 -4.38 4.89
C GLN A 22 2.30 -3.24 4.32
N LEU A 23 1.72 -2.47 3.39
CA LEU A 23 2.41 -1.34 2.79
C LEU A 23 2.63 -0.20 3.78
N LEU A 24 1.68 0.03 4.68
CA LEU A 24 1.84 1.01 5.77
C LEU A 24 2.98 0.62 6.70
N ASP A 25 3.06 -0.66 7.07
CA ASP A 25 4.12 -1.17 7.92
C ASP A 25 5.48 -1.05 7.21
N ALA A 26 5.53 -1.37 5.93
CA ALA A 26 6.74 -1.25 5.13
C ALA A 26 7.18 0.21 5.00
N GLU A 27 6.25 1.13 4.84
CA GLU A 27 6.54 2.57 4.78
C GLU A 27 7.11 3.06 6.10
N ARG A 28 6.54 2.61 7.22
CA ARG A 28 7.01 2.96 8.55
C ARG A 28 8.44 2.50 8.77
N ASP A 29 8.73 1.25 8.39
CA ASP A 29 10.07 0.69 8.46
C ASP A 29 11.07 1.45 7.59
N ALA A 30 10.67 1.74 6.36
CA ALA A 30 11.51 2.47 5.42
C ALA A 30 11.80 3.89 5.92
N PHE A 31 10.81 4.54 6.52
CA PHE A 31 10.98 5.86 7.10
C PHE A 31 11.98 5.82 8.26
N ARG A 32 11.84 4.83 9.15
CA ARG A 32 12.75 4.66 10.28
C ARG A 32 14.18 4.44 9.80
N ARG A 33 14.37 3.57 8.81
CA ARG A 33 15.69 3.32 8.22
C ARG A 33 16.29 4.57 7.61
N MET A 34 15.45 5.37 6.94
CA MET A 34 15.88 6.63 6.36
C MET A 34 16.36 7.62 7.43
N MET A 35 15.61 7.71 8.53
CA MET A 35 15.97 8.61 9.63
C MET A 35 17.24 8.17 10.35
N ASP A 36 17.43 6.86 10.48
CA ASP A 36 18.57 6.28 11.20
C ASP A 36 19.81 6.11 10.33
N ALA A 37 19.68 6.22 9.01
CA ALA A 37 20.80 6.01 8.11
C ALA A 37 21.83 7.13 8.24
N PRO A 38 23.15 6.79 8.21
CA PRO A 38 24.17 7.81 8.22
C PRO A 38 24.18 8.58 6.91
N SER A 39 24.73 9.80 6.94
CA SER A 39 24.82 10.64 5.76
C SER A 39 25.65 9.97 4.65
N GLY A 40 25.30 10.26 3.40
CA GLY A 40 26.01 9.74 2.23
C GLY A 40 25.21 8.65 1.51
N PRO A 41 25.89 7.65 0.91
CA PRO A 41 25.23 6.64 0.07
C PRO A 41 24.16 5.83 0.80
N ALA A 42 24.35 5.54 2.09
CA ALA A 42 23.38 4.80 2.87
C ALA A 42 22.07 5.58 3.00
N LYS A 43 22.16 6.88 3.23
CA LYS A 43 20.96 7.73 3.34
C LYS A 43 20.25 7.86 2.00
N SER A 44 20.99 8.01 0.91
CA SER A 44 20.41 8.05 -0.44
C SER A 44 19.66 6.77 -0.77
N ALA A 45 20.25 5.61 -0.45
CA ALA A 45 19.62 4.32 -0.69
C ALA A 45 18.34 4.17 0.14
N ALA A 46 18.39 4.57 1.42
CA ALA A 46 17.23 4.51 2.30
C ALA A 46 16.11 5.44 1.83
N LEU A 47 16.46 6.63 1.36
CA LEU A 47 15.49 7.58 0.81
C LEU A 47 14.82 7.03 -0.45
N SER A 48 15.58 6.41 -1.35
CA SER A 48 15.04 5.77 -2.56
C SER A 48 14.08 4.65 -2.20
N SER A 49 14.43 3.83 -1.21
CA SER A 49 13.58 2.74 -0.72
C SER A 49 12.27 3.31 -0.13
N TYR A 50 12.36 4.37 0.64
CA TYR A 50 11.19 5.02 1.23
C TYR A 50 10.25 5.56 0.14
N ARG A 51 10.80 6.25 -0.85
CA ARG A 51 10.00 6.79 -1.96
C ARG A 51 9.29 5.70 -2.75
N ARG A 52 9.96 4.57 -2.97
CA ARG A 52 9.38 3.43 -3.67
C ARG A 52 8.20 2.85 -2.89
N THR A 53 8.37 2.70 -1.58
CA THR A 53 7.32 2.17 -0.71
C THR A 53 6.12 3.12 -0.64
N ALA A 54 6.38 4.41 -0.51
CA ALA A 54 5.31 5.42 -0.49
C ALA A 54 4.54 5.44 -1.81
N GLY A 55 5.23 5.29 -2.95
CA GLY A 55 4.59 5.20 -4.25
C GLY A 55 3.71 3.98 -4.40
N ALA A 56 4.18 2.83 -3.91
CA ALA A 56 3.39 1.60 -3.92
C ALA A 56 2.13 1.73 -3.06
N GLN A 57 2.24 2.37 -1.91
CA GLN A 57 1.10 2.63 -1.04
C GLN A 57 0.06 3.50 -1.73
N LYS A 58 0.49 4.57 -2.39
CA LYS A 58 -0.41 5.46 -3.12
C LYS A 58 -1.17 4.71 -4.22
N LYS A 59 -0.48 3.85 -4.96
CA LYS A 59 -1.11 3.03 -5.99
C LYS A 59 -2.15 2.07 -5.40
N ALA A 60 -1.84 1.49 -4.25
CA ALA A 60 -2.76 0.57 -3.57
C ALA A 60 -4.02 1.29 -3.08
N VAL A 61 -3.88 2.51 -2.56
CA VAL A 61 -5.02 3.34 -2.15
C VAL A 61 -5.90 3.66 -3.36
N ASP A 62 -5.29 4.04 -4.48
CA ASP A 62 -6.04 4.31 -5.71
C ASP A 62 -6.79 3.07 -6.19
N ARG A 63 -6.16 1.90 -6.15
CA ARG A 63 -6.80 0.64 -6.52
C ARG A 63 -8.00 0.33 -5.65
N ARG A 64 -7.85 0.52 -4.35
CA ARG A 64 -8.93 0.31 -3.40
C ARG A 64 -10.11 1.22 -3.73
N GLN A 65 -9.84 2.48 -3.96
CA GLN A 65 -10.89 3.45 -4.29
C GLN A 65 -11.61 3.09 -5.57
N LYS A 66 -10.87 2.75 -6.63
CA LYS A 66 -11.45 2.34 -7.90
C LYS A 66 -12.29 1.08 -7.76
N PHE A 67 -11.82 0.11 -6.96
CA PHE A 67 -12.57 -1.11 -6.71
C PHE A 67 -13.89 -0.81 -6.01
N LEU A 68 -13.86 0.04 -4.98
CA LEU A 68 -15.06 0.39 -4.24
C LEU A 68 -16.06 1.16 -5.11
N GLU A 69 -15.58 2.07 -5.95
CA GLU A 69 -16.45 2.80 -6.88
C GLU A 69 -17.09 1.88 -7.90
N LYS A 70 -16.31 0.96 -8.44
CA LYS A 70 -16.77 0.04 -9.48
C LYS A 70 -17.78 -0.97 -8.96
N ASN A 71 -17.69 -1.34 -7.70
CA ASN A 71 -18.52 -2.36 -7.08
C ASN A 71 -19.53 -1.77 -6.09
N ARG A 72 -19.86 -0.53 -6.24
CA ARG A 72 -20.89 0.12 -5.46
C ARG A 72 -22.22 -0.59 -5.64
N PRO A 73 -22.94 -0.88 -4.54
CA PRO A 73 -24.28 -1.46 -4.62
C PRO A 73 -25.27 -0.47 -5.23
#